data_7eff4427e5b915e2a9085780d26ad603
#
_entry.id   7eff4427e5b915e2a9085780d26ad603
#
_cell.length_a   1.000
_cell.length_b   1.000
_cell.length_c   1.000
_cell.angle_alpha   90.00
_cell.angle_beta   90.00
_cell.angle_gamma   90.00
#
_symmetry.space_group_name_H-M   'P 1'
#
loop_
_entity.id
_entity.type
_entity.pdbx_description
1 polymer ?
#
loop_
_entity_poly.entity_id
_entity_poly.type
_entity_poly.pdbx_seq_one_letter_code
_entity_poly.pdbx_strand_id
1 'polypeptide(L)'
;MLLDQLADIRAALFNFPVPDELAQSSLHDRLFNFKPAEFTVPVAPTREFWMHVLATKIEATIRNPGDMIGWEDDEETVGPVASSAKQSLLRALPSILPPEVAGGKLYRHVLEHGDYGIHNISISTSPDGSPLVTSVFDWETACIAPALLADPLVAVILCDLGADGDGKPSVTRLPPDQTQLDLNLYETWSRRYTEVFAA
;
A
#
# COMPACT_ATOMS: atom_id res chain seq x y z
N MET A 1 20.96 -0.55 -13.05
CA MET A 1 20.52 0.87 -13.04
C MET A 1 19.87 1.19 -11.70
N LEU A 2 19.63 2.49 -11.38
CA LEU A 2 18.95 2.85 -10.10
C LEU A 2 17.56 2.23 -9.99
N LEU A 3 16.77 2.26 -11.07
CA LEU A 3 15.46 1.64 -11.10
C LEU A 3 15.46 0.13 -10.83
N ASP A 4 16.46 -0.58 -11.29
CA ASP A 4 16.59 -2.02 -11.02
C ASP A 4 16.76 -2.27 -9.52
N GLN A 5 17.61 -1.47 -8.85
CA GLN A 5 17.80 -1.58 -7.41
C GLN A 5 16.53 -1.23 -6.63
N LEU A 6 15.75 -0.24 -7.09
CA LEU A 6 14.47 0.09 -6.48
C LEU A 6 13.46 -1.05 -6.64
N ALA A 7 13.39 -1.66 -7.82
CA ALA A 7 12.53 -2.81 -8.07
C ALA A 7 12.93 -4.03 -7.23
N ASP A 8 14.25 -4.34 -7.15
CA ASP A 8 14.80 -5.42 -6.33
C ASP A 8 14.47 -5.22 -4.83
N ILE A 9 14.65 -3.99 -4.32
CA ILE A 9 14.31 -3.66 -2.92
C ILE A 9 12.81 -3.84 -2.68
N ARG A 10 11.98 -3.32 -3.60
CA ARG A 10 10.53 -3.48 -3.48
C ARG A 10 10.10 -4.94 -3.50
N ALA A 11 10.66 -5.73 -4.41
CA ALA A 11 10.43 -7.18 -4.47
C ALA A 11 10.90 -7.89 -3.19
N ALA A 12 12.03 -7.47 -2.64
CA ALA A 12 12.52 -8.02 -1.37
C ALA A 12 11.58 -7.70 -0.19
N LEU A 13 11.05 -6.48 -0.12
CA LEU A 13 10.06 -6.10 0.89
C LEU A 13 8.75 -6.89 0.73
N PHE A 14 8.27 -7.00 -0.50
CA PHE A 14 7.07 -7.76 -0.83
C PHE A 14 7.22 -9.25 -0.49
N ASN A 15 8.40 -9.84 -0.70
CA ASN A 15 8.67 -11.24 -0.44
C ASN A 15 9.27 -11.50 0.97
N PHE A 16 9.44 -10.46 1.77
CA PHE A 16 9.94 -10.59 3.14
C PHE A 16 9.00 -11.50 3.95
N PRO A 17 9.53 -12.57 4.56
CA PRO A 17 8.72 -13.44 5.40
C PRO A 17 8.42 -12.72 6.72
N VAL A 18 7.27 -12.05 6.79
CA VAL A 18 6.86 -11.33 8.00
C VAL A 18 6.67 -12.31 9.15
N PRO A 19 7.46 -12.22 10.25
CA PRO A 19 7.28 -13.07 11.40
C PRO A 19 5.93 -12.84 12.08
N ASP A 20 5.32 -13.89 12.61
CA ASP A 20 3.99 -13.82 13.23
C ASP A 20 3.98 -12.84 14.42
N GLU A 21 5.05 -12.78 15.23
CA GLU A 21 5.15 -11.84 16.33
C GLU A 21 5.22 -10.39 15.85
N LEU A 22 5.90 -10.13 14.73
CA LEU A 22 5.94 -8.80 14.13
C LEU A 22 4.56 -8.42 13.56
N ALA A 23 3.90 -9.34 12.87
CA ALA A 23 2.54 -9.11 12.36
C ALA A 23 1.57 -8.82 13.50
N GLN A 24 1.60 -9.61 14.55
CA GLN A 24 0.74 -9.43 15.72
C GLN A 24 0.99 -8.09 16.40
N SER A 25 2.23 -7.72 16.70
CA SER A 25 2.56 -6.45 17.34
C SER A 25 2.18 -5.26 16.46
N SER A 26 2.54 -5.26 15.18
CA SER A 26 2.25 -4.17 14.25
C SER A 26 0.76 -3.98 14.01
N LEU A 27 0.03 -5.06 13.74
CA LEU A 27 -1.40 -5.01 13.48
C LEU A 27 -2.20 -4.68 14.76
N HIS A 28 -1.75 -5.14 15.91
CA HIS A 28 -2.36 -4.82 17.19
C HIS A 28 -2.06 -3.37 17.60
N ASP A 29 -0.85 -2.87 17.42
CA ASP A 29 -0.41 -1.60 17.98
C ASP A 29 -0.63 -0.40 17.06
N ARG A 30 -0.60 -0.60 15.73
CA ARG A 30 -0.63 0.50 14.75
C ARG A 30 -1.97 0.69 14.03
N LEU A 31 -2.88 -0.27 14.11
CA LEU A 31 -4.03 -0.26 13.23
C LEU A 31 -4.93 0.96 13.39
N PHE A 32 -5.07 1.52 14.61
CA PHE A 32 -5.96 2.65 14.89
C PHE A 32 -5.59 3.43 16.13
N ASN A 33 -5.90 4.72 16.13
CA ASN A 33 -5.96 5.54 17.34
C ASN A 33 -7.07 5.07 18.30
N PHE A 34 -8.07 4.37 17.79
CA PHE A 34 -9.19 3.78 18.55
C PHE A 34 -9.26 2.30 18.25
N LYS A 35 -8.41 1.53 18.87
CA LYS A 35 -8.37 0.07 18.72
C LYS A 35 -9.50 -0.55 19.53
N PRO A 36 -10.14 -1.62 19.05
CA PRO A 36 -10.80 -2.52 19.98
C PRO A 36 -9.75 -3.03 20.96
N ALA A 37 -10.14 -3.21 22.23
CA ALA A 37 -9.23 -3.66 23.28
C ALA A 37 -8.57 -5.01 22.93
N GLU A 38 -9.25 -5.83 22.13
CA GLU A 38 -8.79 -7.12 21.63
C GLU A 38 -9.35 -7.37 20.23
N PHE A 39 -8.58 -8.01 19.35
CA PHE A 39 -9.12 -8.57 18.13
C PHE A 39 -9.94 -9.81 18.45
N THR A 40 -11.14 -9.91 17.87
CA THR A 40 -12.04 -11.05 18.06
C THR A 40 -11.56 -12.30 17.30
N VAL A 41 -10.65 -12.13 16.34
CA VAL A 41 -10.02 -13.21 15.57
C VAL A 41 -8.51 -13.15 15.74
N PRO A 42 -7.81 -14.29 15.80
CA PRO A 42 -6.36 -14.33 15.85
C PRO A 42 -5.74 -13.66 14.62
N VAL A 43 -4.61 -12.98 14.81
CA VAL A 43 -3.81 -12.45 13.69
C VAL A 43 -3.33 -13.64 12.85
N ALA A 44 -3.74 -13.68 11.61
CA ALA A 44 -3.41 -14.76 10.68
C ALA A 44 -3.44 -14.25 9.22
N PRO A 45 -2.65 -14.82 8.32
CA PRO A 45 -2.63 -14.45 6.90
C PRO A 45 -3.84 -15.06 6.16
N THR A 46 -5.05 -14.80 6.65
CA THR A 46 -6.31 -15.36 6.15
C THR A 46 -7.28 -14.28 5.71
N ARG A 47 -8.19 -14.65 4.80
CA ARG A 47 -9.29 -13.80 4.38
C ARG A 47 -10.15 -13.33 5.56
N GLU A 48 -10.47 -14.25 6.46
CA GLU A 48 -11.30 -13.97 7.63
C GLU A 48 -10.69 -12.87 8.51
N PHE A 49 -9.40 -12.98 8.82
CA PHE A 49 -8.68 -11.97 9.58
C PHE A 49 -8.70 -10.61 8.88
N TRP A 50 -8.34 -10.56 7.58
CA TRP A 50 -8.30 -9.31 6.84
C TRP A 50 -9.69 -8.69 6.61
N MET A 51 -10.73 -9.51 6.45
CA MET A 51 -12.11 -9.04 6.45
C MET A 51 -12.45 -8.33 7.76
N HIS A 52 -12.07 -8.94 8.88
CA HIS A 52 -12.31 -8.37 10.20
C HIS A 52 -11.54 -7.05 10.40
N VAL A 53 -10.25 -7.04 10.04
CA VAL A 53 -9.40 -5.84 10.13
C VAL A 53 -9.98 -4.68 9.33
N LEU A 54 -10.32 -4.90 8.06
CA LEU A 54 -10.84 -3.85 7.18
C LEU A 54 -12.24 -3.38 7.61
N ALA A 55 -13.12 -4.28 8.04
CA ALA A 55 -14.42 -3.90 8.59
C ALA A 55 -14.25 -3.01 9.83
N THR A 56 -13.41 -3.44 10.77
CA THR A 56 -13.10 -2.66 11.98
C THR A 56 -12.51 -1.29 11.63
N LYS A 57 -11.65 -1.23 10.60
CA LYS A 57 -11.09 0.03 10.12
C LYS A 57 -12.16 0.97 9.58
N ILE A 58 -13.03 0.48 8.73
CA ILE A 58 -14.15 1.26 8.17
C ILE A 58 -15.04 1.78 9.30
N GLU A 59 -15.37 0.94 10.27
CA GLU A 59 -16.21 1.30 11.41
C GLU A 59 -15.53 2.35 12.32
N ALA A 60 -14.24 2.23 12.57
CA ALA A 60 -13.48 3.16 13.39
C ALA A 60 -13.21 4.51 12.71
N THR A 61 -13.04 4.50 11.39
CA THR A 61 -12.74 5.71 10.61
C THR A 61 -14.00 6.53 10.34
N ILE A 62 -15.10 5.87 10.02
CA ILE A 62 -16.38 6.52 9.74
C ILE A 62 -17.31 6.24 10.91
N ARG A 63 -17.36 7.15 11.88
CA ARG A 63 -18.13 7.03 13.10
C ARG A 63 -19.64 7.17 12.87
N ASN A 64 -20.40 7.21 13.94
CA ASN A 64 -21.85 7.35 13.87
C ASN A 64 -22.26 8.79 13.50
N PRO A 65 -23.48 8.98 12.95
CA PRO A 65 -24.03 10.32 12.77
C PRO A 65 -24.01 11.09 14.08
N GLY A 66 -23.51 12.33 14.05
CA GLY A 66 -23.32 13.18 15.23
C GLY A 66 -21.89 13.17 15.78
N ASP A 67 -21.05 12.20 15.40
CA ASP A 67 -19.62 12.28 15.62
C ASP A 67 -19.00 13.25 14.59
N MET A 68 -17.98 14.00 14.99
CA MET A 68 -17.30 14.92 14.10
C MET A 68 -16.64 14.15 12.96
N ILE A 69 -17.13 14.36 11.74
CA ILE A 69 -16.61 13.80 10.49
C ILE A 69 -16.23 14.97 9.61
N GLY A 70 -14.94 15.18 9.41
CA GLY A 70 -14.43 16.35 8.69
C GLY A 70 -14.19 17.53 9.62
N TRP A 71 -14.49 18.74 9.15
CA TRP A 71 -14.35 19.98 9.90
C TRP A 71 -15.60 20.25 10.76
N GLU A 72 -15.46 21.09 11.78
CA GLU A 72 -16.49 21.35 12.80
C GLU A 72 -17.86 21.77 12.22
N ASP A 73 -17.87 22.39 11.03
CA ASP A 73 -19.09 22.84 10.35
C ASP A 73 -19.67 21.83 9.34
N ASP A 74 -19.02 20.66 9.17
CA ASP A 74 -19.37 19.68 8.14
C ASP A 74 -20.33 18.57 8.62
N GLU A 75 -20.70 18.55 9.89
CA GLU A 75 -21.48 17.45 10.51
C GLU A 75 -22.82 17.20 9.79
N GLU A 76 -23.53 18.28 9.42
CA GLU A 76 -24.85 18.17 8.77
C GLU A 76 -24.75 17.75 7.31
N THR A 77 -23.68 18.14 6.63
CA THR A 77 -23.50 17.91 5.18
C THR A 77 -22.72 16.64 4.90
N VAL A 78 -21.64 16.40 5.62
CA VAL A 78 -20.74 15.26 5.43
C VAL A 78 -21.22 14.02 6.16
N GLY A 79 -21.81 14.16 7.35
CA GLY A 79 -22.22 13.04 8.17
C GLY A 79 -23.14 12.02 7.49
N PRO A 80 -24.24 12.44 6.83
CA PRO A 80 -25.13 11.52 6.11
C PRO A 80 -24.44 10.81 4.94
N VAL A 81 -23.57 11.53 4.20
CA VAL A 81 -22.81 10.97 3.08
C VAL A 81 -21.78 9.96 3.57
N ALA A 82 -21.05 10.28 4.64
CA ALA A 82 -20.08 9.40 5.26
C ALA A 82 -20.73 8.12 5.81
N SER A 83 -21.90 8.24 6.45
CA SER A 83 -22.66 7.08 6.92
C SER A 83 -23.12 6.18 5.78
N SER A 84 -23.60 6.77 4.67
CA SER A 84 -23.95 6.02 3.46
C SER A 84 -22.74 5.34 2.82
N ALA A 85 -21.60 6.02 2.77
CA ALA A 85 -20.33 5.47 2.29
C ALA A 85 -19.87 4.30 3.16
N LYS A 86 -19.92 4.42 4.50
CA LYS A 86 -19.64 3.34 5.44
C LYS A 86 -20.44 2.08 5.12
N GLN A 87 -21.76 2.21 5.00
CA GLN A 87 -22.63 1.10 4.68
C GLN A 87 -22.32 0.46 3.33
N SER A 88 -21.96 1.28 2.34
CA SER A 88 -21.59 0.81 1.01
C SER A 88 -20.27 0.06 1.02
N LEU A 89 -19.26 0.56 1.73
CA LEU A 89 -17.96 -0.08 1.89
C LEU A 89 -18.08 -1.43 2.60
N LEU A 90 -18.82 -1.48 3.71
CA LEU A 90 -19.04 -2.74 4.45
C LEU A 90 -19.77 -3.78 3.59
N ARG A 91 -20.74 -3.37 2.76
CA ARG A 91 -21.41 -4.29 1.82
C ARG A 91 -20.49 -4.75 0.68
N ALA A 92 -19.61 -3.88 0.20
CA ALA A 92 -18.69 -4.20 -0.90
C ALA A 92 -17.52 -5.08 -0.48
N LEU A 93 -17.11 -5.01 0.80
CA LEU A 93 -15.93 -5.67 1.32
C LEU A 93 -15.84 -7.18 1.01
N PRO A 94 -16.90 -7.99 1.15
CA PRO A 94 -16.87 -9.42 0.78
C PRO A 94 -16.58 -9.68 -0.71
N SER A 95 -16.93 -8.72 -1.58
CA SER A 95 -16.69 -8.83 -3.04
C SER A 95 -15.30 -8.34 -3.42
N ILE A 96 -14.74 -7.38 -2.67
CA ILE A 96 -13.38 -6.86 -2.88
C ILE A 96 -12.33 -7.90 -2.46
N LEU A 97 -12.61 -8.62 -1.38
CA LEU A 97 -11.74 -9.68 -0.88
C LEU A 97 -12.19 -11.04 -1.42
N PRO A 98 -11.57 -11.56 -2.50
CA PRO A 98 -11.97 -12.82 -3.12
C PRO A 98 -11.81 -13.99 -2.15
N PRO A 99 -12.53 -15.10 -2.36
CA PRO A 99 -12.33 -16.32 -1.60
C PRO A 99 -10.89 -16.82 -1.65
N GLU A 100 -10.43 -17.44 -0.58
CA GLU A 100 -9.13 -18.11 -0.57
C GLU A 100 -9.13 -19.25 -1.60
N VAL A 101 -8.12 -19.24 -2.46
CA VAL A 101 -7.86 -20.35 -3.39
C VAL A 101 -6.78 -21.23 -2.77
N ALA A 102 -6.93 -22.52 -2.86
CA ALA A 102 -5.96 -23.48 -2.34
C ALA A 102 -4.54 -23.18 -2.86
N GLY A 103 -3.60 -22.93 -1.96
CA GLY A 103 -2.23 -22.51 -2.29
C GLY A 103 -2.09 -21.02 -2.62
N GLY A 104 -3.17 -20.24 -2.58
CA GLY A 104 -3.17 -18.80 -2.82
C GLY A 104 -2.46 -18.02 -1.71
N LYS A 105 -1.62 -17.07 -2.12
CA LYS A 105 -0.85 -16.22 -1.20
C LYS A 105 -1.44 -14.81 -1.08
N LEU A 106 -2.70 -14.62 -1.47
CA LEU A 106 -3.35 -13.30 -1.53
C LEU A 106 -3.43 -12.60 -0.16
N TYR A 107 -3.61 -13.39 0.88
CA TYR A 107 -3.76 -12.88 2.25
C TYR A 107 -2.50 -12.97 3.10
N ARG A 108 -1.37 -13.43 2.52
CA ARG A 108 -0.09 -13.42 3.24
C ARG A 108 0.27 -12.00 3.66
N HIS A 109 0.87 -11.89 4.81
CA HIS A 109 1.39 -10.63 5.30
C HIS A 109 2.56 -10.17 4.42
N VAL A 110 2.55 -8.91 4.01
CA VAL A 110 3.65 -8.25 3.31
C VAL A 110 4.01 -6.96 4.02
N LEU A 111 5.28 -6.59 3.93
CA LEU A 111 5.80 -5.36 4.50
C LEU A 111 5.70 -4.24 3.46
N GLU A 112 4.91 -3.23 3.79
CA GLU A 112 4.75 -2.02 2.99
C GLU A 112 5.52 -0.86 3.61
N HIS A 113 6.24 -0.11 2.79
CA HIS A 113 6.90 1.12 3.23
C HIS A 113 5.90 2.26 3.46
N GLY A 114 4.80 2.26 2.70
CA GLY A 114 3.75 3.27 2.77
C GLY A 114 4.02 4.53 1.94
N ASP A 115 5.28 4.91 1.78
CA ASP A 115 5.73 6.03 0.94
C ASP A 115 7.04 5.67 0.23
N TYR A 116 7.00 4.58 -0.57
CA TYR A 116 8.19 4.08 -1.26
C TYR A 116 8.51 4.91 -2.49
N GLY A 117 9.58 5.69 -2.42
CA GLY A 117 9.97 6.57 -3.50
C GLY A 117 11.42 7.02 -3.44
N ILE A 118 11.87 7.66 -4.51
CA ILE A 118 13.25 8.16 -4.66
C ILE A 118 13.61 9.20 -3.57
N HIS A 119 12.62 9.89 -3.01
CA HIS A 119 12.80 10.87 -1.95
C HIS A 119 13.13 10.23 -0.59
N ASN A 120 12.83 8.93 -0.43
CA ASN A 120 13.05 8.17 0.80
C ASN A 120 14.21 7.15 0.67
N ILE A 121 15.17 7.41 -0.24
CA ILE A 121 16.37 6.59 -0.40
C ILE A 121 17.64 7.41 -0.29
N SER A 122 18.70 6.79 0.23
CA SER A 122 20.05 7.33 0.17
C SER A 122 20.81 6.66 -0.97
N ILE A 123 21.57 7.47 -1.71
CA ILE A 123 22.35 7.01 -2.84
C ILE A 123 23.82 7.40 -2.62
N SER A 124 24.73 6.48 -2.88
CA SER A 124 26.17 6.75 -3.00
C SER A 124 26.68 6.40 -4.40
N THR A 125 27.93 6.68 -4.65
CA THR A 125 28.61 6.26 -5.87
C THR A 125 29.45 5.02 -5.57
N SER A 126 29.23 3.95 -6.31
CA SER A 126 30.04 2.74 -6.22
C SER A 126 31.42 2.94 -6.86
N PRO A 127 32.40 2.03 -6.64
CA PRO A 127 33.76 2.17 -7.17
C PRO A 127 33.86 2.28 -8.70
N ASP A 128 32.86 1.76 -9.42
CA ASP A 128 32.76 1.85 -10.89
C ASP A 128 32.06 3.13 -11.38
N GLY A 129 31.69 4.02 -10.46
CA GLY A 129 30.99 5.27 -10.76
C GLY A 129 29.47 5.15 -10.91
N SER A 130 28.90 3.97 -10.75
CA SER A 130 27.44 3.77 -10.84
C SER A 130 26.73 4.18 -9.54
N PRO A 131 25.45 4.60 -9.61
CA PRO A 131 24.66 4.89 -8.42
C PRO A 131 24.34 3.60 -7.64
N LEU A 132 24.49 3.66 -6.31
CA LEU A 132 24.21 2.58 -5.38
C LEU A 132 23.22 3.05 -4.31
N VAL A 133 22.09 2.40 -4.20
CA VAL A 133 21.15 2.61 -3.09
C VAL A 133 21.77 2.02 -1.82
N THR A 134 21.91 2.85 -0.79
CA THR A 134 22.56 2.46 0.48
C THR A 134 21.59 2.30 1.62
N SER A 135 20.45 2.99 1.59
CA SER A 135 19.39 2.83 2.59
C SER A 135 18.03 3.25 2.07
N VAL A 136 16.99 2.74 2.69
CA VAL A 136 15.62 3.24 2.62
C VAL A 136 15.28 3.78 4.00
N PHE A 137 14.73 4.98 4.08
CA PHE A 137 14.41 5.65 5.34
C PHE A 137 12.97 6.16 5.32
N ASP A 138 12.53 6.81 6.41
CA ASP A 138 11.16 7.32 6.58
C ASP A 138 10.10 6.21 6.62
N TRP A 139 10.29 5.29 7.54
CA TRP A 139 9.41 4.14 7.78
C TRP A 139 8.19 4.46 8.66
N GLU A 140 7.89 5.74 8.90
CA GLU A 140 6.81 6.13 9.82
C GLU A 140 5.42 5.69 9.32
N THR A 141 5.24 5.63 8.00
CA THR A 141 4.01 5.16 7.34
C THR A 141 4.01 3.67 7.04
N ALA A 142 5.10 2.96 7.38
CA ALA A 142 5.21 1.53 7.10
C ALA A 142 4.13 0.72 7.81
N CYS A 143 3.61 -0.28 7.13
CA CYS A 143 2.57 -1.14 7.67
C CYS A 143 2.71 -2.58 7.16
N ILE A 144 1.95 -3.46 7.79
CA ILE A 144 1.73 -4.82 7.29
C ILE A 144 0.36 -4.84 6.62
N ALA A 145 0.33 -5.32 5.39
CA ALA A 145 -0.87 -5.43 4.56
C ALA A 145 -1.02 -6.86 4.02
N PRO A 146 -2.22 -7.27 3.56
CA PRO A 146 -2.34 -8.49 2.77
C PRO A 146 -1.74 -8.27 1.38
N ALA A 147 -1.10 -9.29 0.81
CA ALA A 147 -0.48 -9.20 -0.51
C ALA A 147 -1.45 -8.70 -1.60
N LEU A 148 -2.73 -9.04 -1.48
CA LEU A 148 -3.80 -8.56 -2.37
C LEU A 148 -3.92 -7.03 -2.44
N LEU A 149 -3.60 -6.34 -1.35
CA LEU A 149 -3.69 -4.88 -1.25
C LEU A 149 -2.32 -4.19 -1.27
N ALA A 150 -1.26 -4.96 -1.47
CA ALA A 150 0.08 -4.40 -1.57
C ALA A 150 0.22 -3.59 -2.86
N ASP A 151 0.84 -2.42 -2.75
CA ASP A 151 1.03 -1.53 -3.88
C ASP A 151 2.45 -1.69 -4.45
N PRO A 152 2.62 -2.15 -5.70
CA PRO A 152 3.92 -2.28 -6.33
C PRO A 152 4.54 -0.95 -6.78
N LEU A 153 3.88 0.18 -6.51
CA LEU A 153 4.33 1.50 -6.96
C LEU A 153 5.68 1.90 -6.38
N VAL A 154 6.44 2.64 -7.19
CA VAL A 154 7.56 3.46 -6.73
C VAL A 154 7.34 4.90 -7.17
N ALA A 155 7.38 5.83 -6.20
CA ALA A 155 7.30 7.24 -6.49
C ALA A 155 8.64 7.75 -7.02
N VAL A 156 8.64 8.32 -8.22
CA VAL A 156 9.75 9.12 -8.75
C VAL A 156 9.35 10.59 -8.74
N ILE A 157 10.30 11.50 -8.91
CA ILE A 157 10.07 12.95 -8.69
C ILE A 157 8.83 13.48 -9.42
N LEU A 158 8.55 12.98 -10.61
CA LEU A 158 7.51 13.54 -11.49
C LEU A 158 6.30 12.60 -11.71
N CYS A 159 6.41 11.32 -11.36
CA CYS A 159 5.35 10.34 -11.59
C CYS A 159 5.51 9.13 -10.67
N ASP A 160 4.52 8.25 -10.68
CA ASP A 160 4.60 6.93 -10.06
C ASP A 160 4.75 5.87 -11.14
N LEU A 161 5.68 4.95 -10.93
CA LEU A 161 5.90 3.80 -11.78
C LEU A 161 5.37 2.54 -11.09
N GLY A 162 4.64 1.71 -11.80
CA GLY A 162 4.07 0.49 -11.24
C GLY A 162 3.40 -0.38 -12.29
N ALA A 163 2.41 -1.13 -11.87
CA ALA A 163 1.58 -1.98 -12.72
C ALA A 163 0.10 -1.63 -12.56
N ASP A 164 -0.67 -1.80 -13.62
CA ASP A 164 -2.13 -1.71 -13.59
C ASP A 164 -2.77 -2.99 -13.00
N GLY A 165 -4.11 -3.02 -12.96
CA GLY A 165 -4.87 -4.15 -12.42
C GLY A 165 -4.67 -5.47 -13.21
N ASP A 166 -4.14 -5.39 -14.43
CA ASP A 166 -3.79 -6.56 -15.26
C ASP A 166 -2.30 -6.95 -15.14
N GLY A 167 -1.53 -6.23 -14.30
CA GLY A 167 -0.09 -6.44 -14.14
C GLY A 167 0.76 -5.82 -15.25
N LYS A 168 0.18 -4.96 -16.10
CA LYS A 168 0.93 -4.28 -17.16
C LYS A 168 1.61 -3.03 -16.61
N PRO A 169 2.79 -2.66 -17.17
CA PRO A 169 3.47 -1.43 -16.80
C PRO A 169 2.53 -0.22 -16.88
N SER A 170 2.53 0.58 -15.83
CA SER A 170 1.65 1.73 -15.66
C SER A 170 2.42 2.93 -15.13
N VAL A 171 2.01 4.13 -15.53
CA VAL A 171 2.56 5.40 -15.02
C VAL A 171 1.40 6.27 -14.58
N THR A 172 1.46 6.76 -13.35
CA THR A 172 0.42 7.62 -12.77
C THR A 172 1.02 8.92 -12.21
N ARG A 173 0.19 9.83 -11.77
CA ARG A 173 0.58 11.15 -11.25
C ARG A 173 1.48 11.94 -12.22
N LEU A 174 1.14 11.89 -13.51
CA LEU A 174 1.91 12.60 -14.54
C LEU A 174 1.79 14.12 -14.35
N PRO A 175 2.87 14.89 -14.53
CA PRO A 175 2.82 16.35 -14.55
C PRO A 175 1.92 16.85 -15.68
N PRO A 176 1.27 18.02 -15.54
CA PRO A 176 0.32 18.52 -16.56
C PRO A 176 0.98 18.89 -17.89
N ASP A 177 2.25 19.26 -17.91
CA ASP A 177 2.96 19.84 -19.08
C ASP A 177 4.03 18.92 -19.69
N GLN A 178 3.83 17.59 -19.62
CA GLN A 178 4.80 16.65 -20.19
C GLN A 178 4.76 16.60 -21.72
N THR A 179 5.94 16.40 -22.32
CA THR A 179 6.07 16.14 -23.74
C THR A 179 5.85 14.67 -24.09
N GLN A 180 5.63 14.36 -25.37
CA GLN A 180 5.55 12.96 -25.82
C GLN A 180 6.85 12.19 -25.55
N LEU A 181 7.98 12.89 -25.55
CA LEU A 181 9.28 12.27 -25.22
C LEU A 181 9.34 11.84 -23.75
N ASP A 182 8.82 12.67 -22.85
CA ASP A 182 8.74 12.36 -21.42
C ASP A 182 7.82 11.15 -21.17
N LEU A 183 6.66 11.10 -21.81
CA LEU A 183 5.76 9.96 -21.72
C LEU A 183 6.43 8.65 -22.14
N ASN A 184 7.11 8.64 -23.29
CA ASN A 184 7.82 7.47 -23.78
C ASN A 184 8.94 7.03 -22.81
N LEU A 185 9.61 8.00 -22.17
CA LEU A 185 10.64 7.74 -21.18
C LEU A 185 10.05 7.11 -19.91
N TYR A 186 8.95 7.66 -19.39
CA TYR A 186 8.26 7.13 -18.20
C TYR A 186 7.68 5.73 -18.45
N GLU A 187 7.10 5.47 -19.61
CA GLU A 187 6.65 4.14 -20.01
C GLU A 187 7.81 3.14 -20.08
N THR A 188 8.95 3.56 -20.57
CA THR A 188 10.17 2.72 -20.60
C THR A 188 10.65 2.40 -19.19
N TRP A 189 10.64 3.37 -18.29
CA TRP A 189 10.99 3.17 -16.89
C TRP A 189 10.00 2.26 -16.17
N SER A 190 8.71 2.46 -16.36
CA SER A 190 7.67 1.61 -15.76
C SER A 190 7.80 0.17 -16.23
N ARG A 191 8.02 -0.06 -17.52
CA ARG A 191 8.25 -1.39 -18.06
C ARG A 191 9.46 -2.05 -17.41
N ARG A 192 10.58 -1.36 -17.35
CA ARG A 192 11.80 -1.89 -16.73
C ARG A 192 11.62 -2.21 -15.26
N TYR A 193 10.99 -1.30 -14.52
CA TYR A 193 10.69 -1.50 -13.11
C TYR A 193 9.81 -2.73 -12.90
N THR A 194 8.72 -2.86 -13.67
CA THR A 194 7.79 -3.98 -13.56
C THR A 194 8.44 -5.32 -13.93
N GLU A 195 9.29 -5.34 -14.96
CA GLU A 195 10.03 -6.53 -15.36
C GLU A 195 10.96 -7.03 -14.24
N VAL A 196 11.69 -6.13 -13.60
CA VAL A 196 12.61 -6.49 -12.50
C VAL A 196 11.84 -6.88 -11.24
N PHE A 197 10.79 -6.14 -10.90
CA PHE A 197 9.96 -6.45 -9.74
C PHE A 197 9.28 -7.84 -9.83
N ALA A 198 8.90 -8.27 -11.04
CA ALA A 198 8.24 -9.54 -11.27
C ALA A 198 9.19 -10.75 -11.43
N ALA A 199 10.50 -10.53 -11.54
CA ALA A 199 11.51 -11.58 -11.74
C ALA A 199 11.84 -12.33 -10.45
#